data_cd46189bbf3215e932df576cabe56ee6
#
_entry.id   cd46189bbf3215e932df576cabe56ee6
#
_cell.length_a   1.000
_cell.length_b   1.000
_cell.length_c   1.000
_cell.angle_alpha   90.00
_cell.angle_beta   90.00
_cell.angle_gamma   90.00
#
_symmetry.space_group_name_H-M   'P 1'
#
loop_
_entity.id
_entity.type
_entity.pdbx_description
1 polymer ?
#
loop_
_entity_poly.entity_id
_entity_poly.type
_entity_poly.pdbx_seq_one_letter_code
_entity_poly.pdbx_strand_id
1 'polypeptide(L)'
;MSQIAKLIGQLSGGAPAVLKACTVTSVDRDARAVDCEPLDESAPILGCSLQGDQEGEDGFLLLPKVGSYVIVGLVDGQDTGVVLLTDELDALEVKIGDKTLHFSSEGIVFNGGKLGGIIKIEELTTKLNTIEQDINSLKQYLSSWTPIPSDGGAALKAAVTSWATKPLQQSKRSDYEDKLIKH
;
A
#
# COMPACT_ATOMS: atom_id res chain seq x y z
N MET A 1 31.39 -2.17 3.44
CA MET A 1 30.75 -2.59 4.74
C MET A 1 29.75 -1.52 5.05
N SER A 2 28.47 -1.86 5.27
CA SER A 2 27.41 -0.87 5.49
C SER A 2 27.66 -0.01 6.74
N GLN A 3 27.15 1.22 6.77
CA GLN A 3 27.30 2.14 7.89
C GLN A 3 26.67 1.57 9.18
N ILE A 4 25.53 0.89 9.05
CA ILE A 4 24.90 0.19 10.19
C ILE A 4 25.79 -0.92 10.76
N ALA A 5 26.48 -1.71 9.91
CA ALA A 5 27.41 -2.75 10.41
C ALA A 5 28.58 -2.15 11.16
N LYS A 6 29.07 -0.97 10.76
CA LYS A 6 30.12 -0.24 11.51
C LYS A 6 29.57 0.27 12.85
N LEU A 7 28.37 0.86 12.86
CA LEU A 7 27.73 1.33 14.09
C LEU A 7 27.49 0.20 15.09
N ILE A 8 26.97 -0.95 14.62
CA ILE A 8 26.76 -2.13 15.46
C ILE A 8 28.10 -2.66 15.99
N GLY A 9 29.14 -2.68 15.16
CA GLY A 9 30.49 -3.08 15.57
C GLY A 9 31.07 -2.16 16.67
N GLN A 10 30.85 -0.85 16.58
CA GLN A 10 31.24 0.11 17.62
C GLN A 10 30.47 -0.12 18.92
N LEU A 11 29.15 -0.26 18.83
CA LEU A 11 28.29 -0.53 20.01
C LEU A 11 28.67 -1.83 20.71
N SER A 12 29.02 -2.89 19.96
CA SER A 12 29.43 -4.19 20.52
C SER A 12 30.88 -4.21 21.03
N GLY A 13 31.73 -3.37 20.46
CA GLY A 13 33.15 -3.27 20.85
C GLY A 13 33.43 -2.33 22.03
N GLY A 14 32.39 -1.72 22.63
CA GLY A 14 32.54 -0.78 23.74
C GLY A 14 33.05 0.62 23.36
N ALA A 15 33.16 0.91 22.06
CA ALA A 15 33.42 2.28 21.61
C ALA A 15 32.19 3.17 21.84
N PRO A 16 32.37 4.43 22.29
CA PRO A 16 31.24 5.32 22.50
C PRO A 16 30.57 5.66 21.17
N ALA A 17 29.33 5.18 20.99
CA ALA A 17 28.48 5.66 19.90
C ALA A 17 27.89 7.01 20.30
N VAL A 18 27.98 7.98 19.42
CA VAL A 18 27.39 9.30 19.65
C VAL A 18 26.00 9.30 19.00
N LEU A 19 24.97 9.52 19.81
CA LEU A 19 23.61 9.74 19.34
C LEU A 19 23.27 11.21 19.45
N LYS A 20 22.68 11.78 18.41
CA LYS A 20 22.23 13.17 18.39
C LYS A 20 20.75 13.25 18.04
N ALA A 21 20.02 14.05 18.79
CA ALA A 21 18.69 14.49 18.41
C ALA A 21 18.85 15.66 17.44
N CYS A 22 18.19 15.56 16.29
CA CYS A 22 18.34 16.53 15.21
C CYS A 22 16.99 16.90 14.62
N THR A 23 16.93 18.05 13.94
CA THR A 23 15.83 18.45 13.07
C THR A 23 16.23 18.19 11.62
N VAL A 24 15.35 17.62 10.82
CA VAL A 24 15.57 17.39 9.39
C VAL A 24 15.45 18.71 8.64
N THR A 25 16.50 19.09 7.90
CA THR A 25 16.53 20.32 7.10
C THR A 25 16.29 20.06 5.63
N SER A 26 16.73 18.92 5.11
CA SER A 26 16.46 18.50 3.74
C SER A 26 16.35 16.98 3.63
N VAL A 27 15.64 16.50 2.58
CA VAL A 27 15.49 15.07 2.27
C VAL A 27 15.86 14.85 0.81
N ASP A 28 16.89 14.06 0.57
CA ASP A 28 17.27 13.57 -0.75
C ASP A 28 16.77 12.13 -0.91
N ARG A 29 15.71 11.96 -1.71
CA ARG A 29 15.07 10.65 -1.95
C ARG A 29 15.96 9.75 -2.79
N ASP A 30 16.67 10.30 -3.76
CA ASP A 30 17.50 9.54 -4.68
C ASP A 30 18.77 9.02 -3.98
N ALA A 31 19.40 9.88 -3.17
CA ALA A 31 20.52 9.49 -2.33
C ALA A 31 20.10 8.72 -1.07
N ARG A 32 18.78 8.64 -0.76
CA ARG A 32 18.25 8.03 0.48
C ARG A 32 18.92 8.60 1.73
N ALA A 33 19.04 9.91 1.76
CA ALA A 33 19.74 10.64 2.78
C ALA A 33 18.97 11.88 3.24
N VAL A 34 19.34 12.37 4.40
CA VAL A 34 18.81 13.62 4.95
C VAL A 34 19.94 14.47 5.49
N ASP A 35 19.76 15.78 5.41
CA ASP A 35 20.58 16.73 6.15
C ASP A 35 19.86 17.09 7.45
N CYS A 36 20.61 17.17 8.52
CA CYS A 36 20.10 17.36 9.86
C CYS A 36 20.84 18.46 10.62
N GLU A 37 20.09 19.22 11.38
CA GLU A 37 20.61 20.20 12.33
C GLU A 37 20.46 19.67 13.76
N PRO A 38 21.58 19.41 14.47
CA PRO A 38 21.55 18.92 15.84
C PRO A 38 20.93 19.94 16.82
N LEU A 39 20.12 19.46 17.77
CA LEU A 39 19.49 20.31 18.78
C LEU A 39 20.48 20.83 19.84
N ASP A 40 21.68 20.31 19.87
CA ASP A 40 22.77 20.78 20.77
C ASP A 40 23.62 21.92 20.18
N GLU A 41 23.13 22.55 19.09
CA GLU A 41 23.80 23.66 18.39
C GLU A 41 25.17 23.29 17.81
N SER A 42 25.50 22.00 17.69
CA SER A 42 26.71 21.55 17.01
C SER A 42 26.59 21.68 15.49
N ALA A 43 27.67 21.44 14.75
CA ALA A 43 27.67 21.53 13.29
C ALA A 43 26.60 20.65 12.63
N PRO A 44 25.98 21.13 11.55
CA PRO A 44 25.02 20.30 10.77
C PRO A 44 25.65 19.00 10.32
N ILE A 45 24.81 17.93 10.28
CA ILE A 45 25.23 16.62 9.83
C ILE A 45 24.59 16.42 8.46
N LEU A 46 25.41 16.33 7.42
CA LEU A 46 24.96 16.24 6.04
C LEU A 46 24.97 14.80 5.55
N GLY A 47 24.02 14.43 4.69
CA GLY A 47 23.97 13.13 4.04
C GLY A 47 23.74 11.96 5.01
N CYS A 48 23.00 12.16 6.10
CA CYS A 48 22.64 11.08 7.01
C CYS A 48 21.86 10.00 6.27
N SER A 49 22.35 8.77 6.31
CA SER A 49 21.72 7.64 5.63
C SER A 49 20.40 7.26 6.27
N LEU A 50 19.38 7.05 5.45
CA LEU A 50 18.07 6.51 5.85
C LEU A 50 18.01 4.98 5.80
N GLN A 51 19.03 4.34 5.23
CA GLN A 51 19.13 2.88 5.12
C GLN A 51 20.50 2.39 5.57
N GLY A 52 20.59 1.12 5.95
CA GLY A 52 21.86 0.48 6.29
C GLY A 52 22.83 0.35 5.13
N ASP A 53 22.32 0.32 3.92
CA ASP A 53 23.08 0.31 2.67
C ASP A 53 22.40 1.25 1.67
N GLN A 54 23.01 2.42 1.41
CA GLN A 54 22.47 3.42 0.50
C GLN A 54 22.53 2.99 -0.98
N GLU A 55 23.46 2.06 -1.34
CA GLU A 55 23.59 1.54 -2.69
C GLU A 55 22.58 0.40 -2.98
N GLY A 56 22.04 -0.23 -1.92
CA GLY A 56 21.06 -1.30 -2.05
C GLY A 56 19.71 -0.77 -2.56
N GLU A 57 19.16 -1.37 -3.60
CA GLU A 57 17.85 -0.97 -4.13
C GLU A 57 16.69 -1.51 -3.29
N ASP A 58 16.83 -2.71 -2.74
CA ASP A 58 15.82 -3.38 -1.91
C ASP A 58 15.89 -2.89 -0.47
N GLY A 59 14.75 -2.91 0.20
CA GLY A 59 14.68 -2.62 1.62
C GLY A 59 13.47 -1.78 2.02
N PHE A 60 13.64 -1.19 3.17
CA PHE A 60 12.63 -0.41 3.86
C PHE A 60 13.17 1.01 4.06
N LEU A 61 12.44 2.00 3.58
CA LEU A 61 12.83 3.41 3.64
C LEU A 61 11.75 4.22 4.33
N LEU A 62 12.11 4.84 5.44
CA LEU A 62 11.31 5.86 6.11
C LEU A 62 11.80 7.23 5.67
N LEU A 63 10.99 7.97 4.94
CA LEU A 63 11.27 9.33 4.53
C LEU A 63 10.72 10.30 5.58
N PRO A 64 11.57 10.92 6.41
CA PRO A 64 11.11 11.87 7.40
C PRO A 64 10.63 13.16 6.73
N LYS A 65 9.72 13.83 7.38
CA LYS A 65 9.25 15.14 6.95
C LYS A 65 10.28 16.21 7.28
N VAL A 66 10.50 17.15 6.37
CA VAL A 66 11.34 18.32 6.66
C VAL A 66 10.76 19.08 7.86
N GLY A 67 11.61 19.40 8.83
CA GLY A 67 11.25 20.04 10.09
C GLY A 67 10.90 19.06 11.22
N SER A 68 10.79 17.75 10.94
CA SER A 68 10.56 16.74 11.99
C SER A 68 11.86 16.40 12.74
N TYR A 69 11.69 15.70 13.87
CA TYR A 69 12.82 15.26 14.68
C TYR A 69 13.28 13.86 14.30
N VAL A 70 14.60 13.66 14.37
CA VAL A 70 15.24 12.37 14.14
C VAL A 70 16.33 12.12 15.18
N ILE A 71 16.62 10.85 15.42
CA ILE A 71 17.81 10.44 16.17
C ILE A 71 18.84 9.93 15.17
N VAL A 72 20.00 10.58 15.14
CA VAL A 72 21.12 10.23 14.26
C VAL A 72 22.20 9.54 15.08
N GLY A 73 22.61 8.36 14.64
CA GLY A 73 23.80 7.67 15.14
C GLY A 73 25.02 8.06 14.32
N LEU A 74 26.03 8.63 14.96
CA LEU A 74 27.30 8.96 14.32
C LEU A 74 28.25 7.78 14.35
N VAL A 75 28.89 7.53 13.21
CA VAL A 75 29.94 6.53 13.09
C VAL A 75 31.28 7.24 13.30
N ASP A 76 32.09 6.72 14.22
CA ASP A 76 33.39 7.32 14.57
C ASP A 76 34.28 7.57 13.34
N GLY A 77 34.85 8.79 13.27
CA GLY A 77 35.70 9.22 12.15
C GLY A 77 34.97 9.50 10.83
N GLN A 78 33.67 9.62 10.83
CA GLN A 78 32.88 10.04 9.66
C GLN A 78 32.03 11.27 9.98
N ASP A 79 31.95 12.19 9.01
CA ASP A 79 31.13 13.40 9.12
C ASP A 79 29.63 13.12 8.80
N THR A 80 29.28 11.85 8.54
CA THR A 80 27.93 11.41 8.21
C THR A 80 27.39 10.45 9.24
N GLY A 81 26.08 10.40 9.37
CA GLY A 81 25.37 9.55 10.33
C GLY A 81 24.36 8.60 9.67
N VAL A 82 23.73 7.81 10.51
CA VAL A 82 22.58 6.95 10.13
C VAL A 82 21.38 7.38 10.96
N VAL A 83 20.24 7.60 10.33
CA VAL A 83 18.99 7.87 11.03
C VAL A 83 18.50 6.56 11.65
N LEU A 84 18.35 6.56 12.97
CA LEU A 84 17.91 5.41 13.75
C LEU A 84 16.43 5.45 14.10
N LEU A 85 15.90 6.65 14.34
CA LEU A 85 14.50 6.90 14.65
C LEU A 85 14.08 8.18 13.93
N THR A 86 12.83 8.19 13.50
CA THR A 86 12.16 9.37 12.94
C THR A 86 10.80 9.56 13.61
N ASP A 87 10.38 10.81 13.76
CA ASP A 87 9.12 11.19 14.39
C ASP A 87 7.99 11.24 13.33
N GLU A 88 7.97 12.27 12.49
CA GLU A 88 6.95 12.41 11.43
C GLU A 88 7.49 11.93 10.08
N LEU A 89 6.64 11.20 9.36
CA LEU A 89 6.97 10.71 8.02
C LEU A 89 6.24 11.51 6.93
N ASP A 90 6.95 11.77 5.85
CA ASP A 90 6.39 12.20 4.57
C ASP A 90 5.95 10.97 3.74
N ALA A 91 6.77 9.92 3.76
CA ALA A 91 6.44 8.67 3.10
C ALA A 91 7.13 7.45 3.73
N LEU A 92 6.56 6.28 3.48
CA LEU A 92 7.15 4.97 3.70
C LEU A 92 7.28 4.26 2.36
N GLU A 93 8.46 3.75 2.06
CA GLU A 93 8.72 2.96 0.86
C GLU A 93 9.27 1.58 1.24
N VAL A 94 8.76 0.55 0.58
CA VAL A 94 9.28 -0.82 0.69
C VAL A 94 9.53 -1.36 -0.69
N LYS A 95 10.71 -1.91 -0.95
CA LYS A 95 11.04 -2.60 -2.19
C LYS A 95 11.66 -3.96 -1.89
N ILE A 96 11.13 -4.99 -2.51
CA ILE A 96 11.61 -6.37 -2.43
C ILE A 96 11.59 -6.94 -3.86
N GLY A 97 12.73 -6.96 -4.51
CA GLY A 97 12.87 -7.34 -5.91
C GLY A 97 12.00 -6.46 -6.83
N ASP A 98 11.02 -7.06 -7.50
CA ASP A 98 10.09 -6.36 -8.41
C ASP A 98 8.83 -5.81 -7.71
N LYS A 99 8.68 -6.01 -6.40
CA LYS A 99 7.53 -5.57 -5.62
C LYS A 99 7.83 -4.28 -4.89
N THR A 100 6.91 -3.32 -5.00
CA THR A 100 7.02 -2.03 -4.32
C THR A 100 5.74 -1.69 -3.56
N LEU A 101 5.91 -1.04 -2.43
CA LEU A 101 4.86 -0.37 -1.67
C LEU A 101 5.31 1.06 -1.42
N HIS A 102 4.48 2.01 -1.77
CA HIS A 102 4.64 3.41 -1.40
C HIS A 102 3.42 3.85 -0.62
N PHE A 103 3.64 4.43 0.55
CA PHE A 103 2.59 4.97 1.40
C PHE A 103 2.93 6.40 1.77
N SER A 104 2.03 7.33 1.47
CA SER A 104 2.17 8.76 1.75
C SER A 104 0.81 9.38 2.07
N SER A 105 0.78 10.70 2.28
CA SER A 105 -0.48 11.45 2.44
C SER A 105 -1.40 11.37 1.20
N GLU A 106 -0.86 11.06 0.03
CA GLU A 106 -1.64 10.90 -1.21
C GLU A 106 -2.32 9.53 -1.33
N GLY A 107 -1.86 8.54 -0.54
CA GLY A 107 -2.44 7.20 -0.51
C GLY A 107 -1.43 6.07 -0.47
N ILE A 108 -1.92 4.88 -0.81
CA ILE A 108 -1.13 3.66 -0.84
C ILE A 108 -1.03 3.15 -2.28
N VAL A 109 0.18 2.98 -2.77
CA VAL A 109 0.45 2.53 -4.13
C VAL A 109 1.27 1.24 -4.10
N PHE A 110 0.72 0.18 -4.67
CA PHE A 110 1.40 -1.09 -4.88
C PHE A 110 1.95 -1.19 -6.31
N ASN A 111 3.19 -1.63 -6.45
CA ASN A 111 3.85 -1.88 -7.75
C ASN A 111 3.73 -0.71 -8.75
N GLY A 112 3.85 0.53 -8.25
CA GLY A 112 3.72 1.73 -9.05
C GLY A 112 2.34 1.95 -9.69
N GLY A 113 1.29 1.36 -9.12
CA GLY A 113 -0.08 1.53 -9.60
C GLY A 113 -0.41 0.81 -10.92
N LYS A 114 0.47 -0.07 -11.42
CA LYS A 114 0.35 -0.70 -12.75
C LYS A 114 -0.89 -1.58 -12.94
N LEU A 115 -1.48 -2.07 -11.85
CA LEU A 115 -2.65 -2.96 -11.88
C LEU A 115 -3.98 -2.21 -11.64
N GLY A 116 -3.95 -0.88 -11.62
CA GLY A 116 -5.12 -0.06 -11.32
C GLY A 116 -5.44 0.02 -9.82
N GLY A 117 -6.61 0.57 -9.50
CA GLY A 117 -7.05 0.74 -8.12
C GLY A 117 -7.57 -0.52 -7.46
N ILE A 118 -7.64 -0.50 -6.14
CA ILE A 118 -8.31 -1.54 -5.34
C ILE A 118 -9.83 -1.43 -5.57
N ILE A 119 -10.49 -2.56 -5.68
CA ILE A 119 -11.93 -2.63 -5.94
C ILE A 119 -12.70 -2.07 -4.74
N LYS A 120 -13.61 -1.13 -5.02
CA LYS A 120 -14.59 -0.66 -4.04
C LYS A 120 -15.72 -1.69 -3.93
N ILE A 121 -15.69 -2.46 -2.87
CA ILE A 121 -16.55 -3.63 -2.71
C ILE A 121 -18.05 -3.28 -2.67
N GLU A 122 -18.42 -2.15 -2.10
CA GLU A 122 -19.82 -1.72 -2.02
C GLU A 122 -20.39 -1.41 -3.42
N GLU A 123 -19.63 -0.65 -4.23
CA GLU A 123 -20.04 -0.30 -5.58
C GLU A 123 -20.09 -1.54 -6.48
N LEU A 124 -19.14 -2.46 -6.34
CA LEU A 124 -19.16 -3.72 -7.07
C LEU A 124 -20.38 -4.55 -6.70
N THR A 125 -20.64 -4.74 -5.41
CA THR A 125 -21.80 -5.51 -4.92
C THR A 125 -23.11 -4.88 -5.39
N THR A 126 -23.23 -3.55 -5.36
CA THR A 126 -24.40 -2.82 -5.86
C THR A 126 -24.60 -3.05 -7.36
N LYS A 127 -23.54 -3.00 -8.16
CA LYS A 127 -23.61 -3.27 -9.60
C LYS A 127 -24.02 -4.70 -9.91
N LEU A 128 -23.47 -5.68 -9.19
CA LEU A 128 -23.83 -7.10 -9.33
C LEU A 128 -25.30 -7.30 -8.97
N ASN A 129 -25.79 -6.76 -7.87
CA ASN A 129 -27.19 -6.82 -7.48
C ASN A 129 -28.12 -6.23 -8.55
N THR A 130 -27.72 -5.12 -9.18
CA THR A 130 -28.51 -4.52 -10.27
C THR A 130 -28.63 -5.48 -11.46
N ILE A 131 -27.54 -6.12 -11.86
CA ILE A 131 -27.51 -7.11 -12.96
C ILE A 131 -28.35 -8.34 -12.59
N GLU A 132 -28.21 -8.85 -11.37
CA GLU A 132 -28.94 -10.02 -10.88
C GLU A 132 -30.45 -9.75 -10.82
N GLN A 133 -30.86 -8.55 -10.39
CA GLN A 133 -32.25 -8.12 -10.40
C GLN A 133 -32.81 -8.00 -11.81
N ASP A 134 -32.07 -7.48 -12.77
CA ASP A 134 -32.48 -7.34 -14.16
C ASP A 134 -32.66 -8.73 -14.80
N ILE A 135 -31.71 -9.65 -14.59
CA ILE A 135 -31.83 -11.04 -15.04
C ILE A 135 -33.03 -11.73 -14.38
N ASN A 136 -33.26 -11.53 -13.08
CA ASN A 136 -34.39 -12.12 -12.39
C ASN A 136 -35.74 -11.57 -12.91
N SER A 137 -35.77 -10.26 -13.23
CA SER A 137 -36.94 -9.65 -13.88
C SER A 137 -37.21 -10.27 -15.26
N LEU A 138 -36.18 -10.45 -16.08
CA LEU A 138 -36.31 -11.14 -17.38
C LEU A 138 -36.83 -12.57 -17.21
N LYS A 139 -36.31 -13.33 -16.24
CA LYS A 139 -36.76 -14.67 -15.89
C LYS A 139 -38.25 -14.65 -15.51
N GLN A 140 -38.67 -13.68 -14.71
CA GLN A 140 -40.07 -13.54 -14.29
C GLN A 140 -40.97 -13.24 -15.48
N TYR A 141 -40.59 -12.33 -16.39
CA TYR A 141 -41.33 -12.05 -17.61
C TYR A 141 -41.48 -13.30 -18.47
N LEU A 142 -40.44 -14.08 -18.69
CA LEU A 142 -40.49 -15.33 -19.46
C LEU A 142 -41.36 -16.39 -18.77
N SER A 143 -41.33 -16.47 -17.45
CA SER A 143 -42.17 -17.43 -16.69
C SER A 143 -43.65 -17.05 -16.74
N SER A 144 -43.97 -15.76 -16.63
CA SER A 144 -45.35 -15.25 -16.64
C SER A 144 -45.94 -15.09 -18.04
N TRP A 145 -45.10 -15.07 -19.09
CA TRP A 145 -45.53 -14.89 -20.47
C TRP A 145 -46.48 -16.02 -20.92
N THR A 146 -47.61 -15.66 -21.53
CA THR A 146 -48.58 -16.59 -22.11
C THR A 146 -48.40 -16.58 -23.63
N PRO A 147 -47.89 -17.69 -24.22
CA PRO A 147 -47.73 -17.79 -25.67
C PRO A 147 -49.07 -17.79 -26.40
N ILE A 148 -49.08 -17.19 -27.59
CA ILE A 148 -50.22 -17.29 -28.51
C ILE A 148 -50.21 -18.68 -29.15
N PRO A 149 -51.37 -19.33 -29.31
CA PRO A 149 -51.42 -20.63 -29.96
C PRO A 149 -50.86 -20.61 -31.39
N SER A 150 -50.03 -21.59 -31.70
CA SER A 150 -49.45 -21.82 -33.04
C SER A 150 -48.35 -20.81 -33.50
N ASP A 151 -47.79 -19.97 -32.61
CA ASP A 151 -46.70 -19.06 -32.92
C ASP A 151 -45.31 -19.61 -32.56
N GLY A 152 -45.23 -20.84 -32.07
CA GLY A 152 -43.98 -21.46 -31.59
C GLY A 152 -43.55 -21.02 -30.17
N GLY A 153 -44.23 -20.05 -29.54
CA GLY A 153 -43.92 -19.55 -28.22
C GLY A 153 -44.04 -20.60 -27.12
N ALA A 154 -44.94 -21.57 -27.26
CA ALA A 154 -45.06 -22.67 -26.30
C ALA A 154 -43.78 -23.53 -26.23
N ALA A 155 -43.14 -23.80 -27.37
CA ALA A 155 -41.90 -24.56 -27.43
C ALA A 155 -40.75 -23.78 -26.79
N LEU A 156 -40.64 -22.46 -27.05
CA LEU A 156 -39.64 -21.59 -26.43
C LEU A 156 -39.85 -21.51 -24.91
N LYS A 157 -41.10 -21.30 -24.46
CA LYS A 157 -41.42 -21.26 -23.02
C LYS A 157 -41.01 -22.56 -22.33
N ALA A 158 -41.31 -23.71 -22.92
CA ALA A 158 -40.91 -25.01 -22.40
C ALA A 158 -39.39 -25.15 -22.29
N ALA A 159 -38.65 -24.71 -23.32
CA ALA A 159 -37.19 -24.79 -23.35
C ALA A 159 -36.52 -23.91 -22.24
N VAL A 160 -37.07 -22.75 -21.94
CA VAL A 160 -36.47 -21.82 -20.95
C VAL A 160 -37.02 -22.02 -19.54
N THR A 161 -38.05 -22.83 -19.32
CA THR A 161 -38.72 -22.96 -18.01
C THR A 161 -37.75 -23.35 -16.88
N SER A 162 -36.89 -24.33 -17.12
CA SER A 162 -35.95 -24.81 -16.11
C SER A 162 -34.94 -23.76 -15.67
N TRP A 163 -34.58 -22.83 -16.56
CA TRP A 163 -33.70 -21.69 -16.25
C TRP A 163 -34.49 -20.53 -15.62
N ALA A 164 -35.66 -20.22 -16.17
CA ALA A 164 -36.46 -19.08 -15.73
C ALA A 164 -37.01 -19.23 -14.29
N THR A 165 -37.23 -20.46 -13.83
CA THR A 165 -37.72 -20.74 -12.48
C THR A 165 -36.64 -20.74 -11.40
N LYS A 166 -35.35 -20.57 -11.75
CA LYS A 166 -34.24 -20.55 -10.81
C LYS A 166 -33.70 -19.10 -10.66
N PRO A 167 -34.17 -18.31 -9.69
CA PRO A 167 -33.68 -16.96 -9.50
C PRO A 167 -32.22 -16.96 -9.08
N LEU A 168 -31.48 -15.92 -9.50
CA LEU A 168 -30.17 -15.62 -8.97
C LEU A 168 -30.30 -15.09 -7.53
N GLN A 169 -29.40 -15.55 -6.69
CA GLN A 169 -29.29 -15.02 -5.33
C GLN A 169 -28.61 -13.65 -5.39
N GLN A 170 -29.04 -12.75 -4.52
CA GLN A 170 -28.38 -11.45 -4.39
C GLN A 170 -26.96 -11.60 -3.87
N SER A 171 -26.04 -10.92 -4.54
CA SER A 171 -24.66 -10.78 -4.08
C SER A 171 -24.59 -10.01 -2.78
N LYS A 172 -23.80 -10.52 -1.83
CA LYS A 172 -23.52 -9.87 -0.55
C LYS A 172 -22.06 -9.51 -0.50
N ARG A 173 -21.75 -8.41 0.18
CA ARG A 173 -20.37 -8.00 0.44
C ARG A 173 -19.53 -9.15 1.00
N SER A 174 -20.08 -9.91 1.95
CA SER A 174 -19.41 -11.05 2.58
C SER A 174 -19.04 -12.20 1.63
N ASP A 175 -19.60 -12.22 0.41
CA ASP A 175 -19.26 -13.23 -0.59
C ASP A 175 -17.94 -12.93 -1.31
N TYR A 176 -17.49 -11.68 -1.24
CA TYR A 176 -16.34 -11.15 -2.00
C TYR A 176 -15.26 -10.51 -1.11
N GLU A 177 -15.56 -10.24 0.15
CA GLU A 177 -14.65 -9.58 1.09
C GLU A 177 -13.70 -10.58 1.74
N ASP A 178 -12.40 -10.34 1.63
CA ASP A 178 -11.42 -11.02 2.48
C ASP A 178 -11.48 -10.42 3.90
N LYS A 179 -11.64 -11.28 4.90
CA LYS A 179 -11.72 -10.84 6.31
C LYS A 179 -10.36 -10.54 6.93
N LEU A 180 -9.29 -11.01 6.31
CA LEU A 180 -7.92 -10.84 6.79
C LEU A 180 -7.27 -9.56 6.25
N ILE A 181 -7.66 -9.13 5.04
CA ILE A 181 -7.12 -7.93 4.41
C ILE A 181 -8.23 -6.88 4.36
N LYS A 182 -8.09 -5.84 5.17
CA LYS A 182 -9.02 -4.71 5.23
C LYS A 182 -8.34 -3.45 4.73
N HIS A 183 -9.08 -2.60 4.06
CA HIS A 183 -8.64 -1.29 3.56
C HIS A 183 -9.70 -0.21 3.84
#